data_c7e0ce590067d84fae68b0068d01ca03
#
_entry.id   c7e0ce590067d84fae68b0068d01ca03
#
_cell.length_a   1.000
_cell.length_b   1.000
_cell.length_c   1.000
_cell.angle_alpha   90.00
_cell.angle_beta   90.00
_cell.angle_gamma   90.00
#
_symmetry.space_group_name_H-M   'P 1'
#
loop_
_entity.id
_entity.type
_entity.pdbx_description
1 polymer ?
#
loop_
_entity_poly.entity_id
_entity_poly.type
_entity_poly.pdbx_seq_one_letter_code
_entity_poly.pdbx_strand_id
1 'polypeptide(L)'
;MIIRTKYTKEEREIVKELRPIDDTLFRTMAKGNIILVEHIVRLSLNRDDIKILSVNTQDDIHLFKDSHSVILDCLAVDSEGNLYNIEVQATNTGNLRKRARYISSAIDVKYTLEAGEKDYNKIKDQIVIFLMEDDIFDKGKQLYEFKRYDDQSKLSLDDGSRIIYINAKNKGRE
;
A
#
# COMPACT_ATOMS: atom_id res chain seq x y z
N MET A 1 -31.70 16.51 6.44
CA MET A 1 -30.91 17.62 5.87
C MET A 1 -30.35 17.12 4.53
N ILE A 2 -30.93 17.59 3.41
CA ILE A 2 -30.51 17.13 2.07
C ILE A 2 -29.25 17.93 1.72
N ILE A 3 -28.11 17.27 1.69
CA ILE A 3 -26.87 17.86 1.17
C ILE A 3 -27.09 18.04 -0.34
N ARG A 4 -27.38 19.27 -0.76
CA ARG A 4 -27.42 19.64 -2.18
C ARG A 4 -25.98 19.54 -2.71
N THR A 5 -25.69 18.47 -3.42
CA THR A 5 -24.40 18.27 -4.09
C THR A 5 -24.21 19.37 -5.15
N LYS A 6 -23.10 20.09 -5.01
CA LYS A 6 -22.65 21.22 -5.84
C LYS A 6 -22.14 20.80 -7.24
N TYR A 7 -22.34 19.55 -7.63
CA TYR A 7 -21.74 18.95 -8.85
C TYR A 7 -22.70 19.05 -10.04
N THR A 8 -22.15 19.40 -11.20
CA THR A 8 -22.84 19.39 -12.49
C THR A 8 -23.28 17.97 -12.88
N LYS A 9 -24.14 17.86 -13.90
CA LYS A 9 -24.57 16.55 -14.40
C LYS A 9 -23.39 15.77 -15.02
N GLU A 10 -22.51 16.49 -15.72
CA GLU A 10 -21.29 15.92 -16.34
C GLU A 10 -20.30 15.40 -15.29
N GLU A 11 -20.05 16.17 -14.23
CA GLU A 11 -19.20 15.72 -13.12
C GLU A 11 -19.75 14.48 -12.43
N ARG A 12 -21.07 14.36 -12.31
CA ARG A 12 -21.70 13.16 -11.73
C ARG A 12 -21.55 11.92 -12.62
N GLU A 13 -21.60 12.07 -13.93
CA GLU A 13 -21.37 10.95 -14.85
C GLU A 13 -19.91 10.49 -14.79
N ILE A 14 -18.94 11.42 -14.76
CA ILE A 14 -17.53 11.09 -14.58
C ILE A 14 -17.31 10.31 -13.28
N VAL A 15 -17.90 10.77 -12.16
CA VAL A 15 -17.77 10.10 -10.86
C VAL A 15 -18.35 8.68 -10.86
N LYS A 16 -19.42 8.42 -11.64
CA LYS A 16 -19.98 7.05 -11.76
C LYS A 16 -19.08 6.08 -12.51
N GLU A 17 -18.23 6.59 -13.40
CA GLU A 17 -17.25 5.77 -14.15
C GLU A 17 -15.97 5.51 -13.36
N LEU A 18 -15.69 6.32 -12.32
CA LEU A 18 -14.52 6.14 -11.48
C LEU A 18 -14.65 4.87 -10.63
N ARG A 19 -13.59 4.10 -10.59
CA ARG A 19 -13.50 2.86 -9.78
C ARG A 19 -12.51 3.09 -8.64
N PRO A 20 -12.69 2.45 -7.47
CA PRO A 20 -11.73 2.57 -6.34
C PRO A 20 -10.28 2.19 -6.70
N ILE A 21 -10.09 1.48 -7.80
CA ILE A 21 -8.78 1.14 -8.38
C ILE A 21 -8.22 2.24 -9.29
N ASP A 22 -8.95 3.34 -9.49
CA ASP A 22 -8.43 4.55 -10.10
C ASP A 22 -7.53 5.28 -9.10
N ASP A 23 -6.28 5.49 -9.48
CA ASP A 23 -5.24 6.09 -8.65
C ASP A 23 -5.66 7.46 -8.07
N THR A 24 -6.20 8.34 -8.91
CA THR A 24 -6.64 9.67 -8.49
C THR A 24 -7.81 9.62 -7.50
N LEU A 25 -8.78 8.74 -7.75
CA LEU A 25 -9.92 8.55 -6.86
C LEU A 25 -9.47 7.97 -5.53
N PHE A 26 -8.64 6.92 -5.55
CA PHE A 26 -8.12 6.29 -4.34
C PHE A 26 -7.37 7.31 -3.47
N ARG A 27 -6.42 8.06 -4.04
CA ARG A 27 -5.66 9.08 -3.29
C ARG A 27 -6.58 10.14 -2.68
N THR A 28 -7.61 10.56 -3.42
CA THR A 28 -8.61 11.52 -2.91
C THR A 28 -9.42 10.95 -1.75
N MET A 29 -9.82 9.69 -1.82
CA MET A 29 -10.58 9.00 -0.77
C MET A 29 -9.74 8.70 0.46
N ALA A 30 -8.47 8.34 0.27
CA ALA A 30 -7.54 7.99 1.35
C ALA A 30 -7.01 9.22 2.10
N LYS A 31 -7.01 10.40 1.47
CA LYS A 31 -6.45 11.64 2.05
C LYS A 31 -7.10 11.97 3.40
N GLY A 32 -6.32 11.80 4.48
CA GLY A 32 -6.77 12.02 5.86
C GLY A 32 -7.87 11.07 6.34
N ASN A 33 -8.22 10.05 5.58
CA ASN A 33 -9.27 9.09 5.91
C ASN A 33 -8.68 7.85 6.60
N ILE A 34 -8.35 8.00 7.88
CA ILE A 34 -7.78 6.94 8.72
C ILE A 34 -8.67 5.69 8.71
N ILE A 35 -9.99 5.86 8.78
CA ILE A 35 -10.95 4.73 8.88
C ILE A 35 -10.88 3.86 7.62
N LEU A 36 -10.87 4.46 6.44
CA LEU A 36 -10.77 3.74 5.18
C LEU A 36 -9.44 2.98 5.08
N VAL A 37 -8.33 3.66 5.38
CA VAL A 37 -6.98 3.08 5.27
C VAL A 37 -6.79 1.96 6.29
N GLU A 38 -7.23 2.15 7.53
CA GLU A 38 -7.19 1.12 8.57
C GLU A 38 -7.98 -0.13 8.14
N HIS A 39 -9.17 0.06 7.56
CA HIS A 39 -9.97 -1.05 7.06
C HIS A 39 -9.27 -1.83 5.95
N ILE A 40 -8.65 -1.14 4.98
CA ILE A 40 -7.87 -1.78 3.92
C ILE A 40 -6.71 -2.59 4.50
N VAL A 41 -5.94 -2.01 5.42
CA VAL A 41 -4.79 -2.68 6.05
C VAL A 41 -5.23 -3.91 6.83
N ARG A 42 -6.29 -3.80 7.64
CA ARG A 42 -6.86 -4.92 8.41
C ARG A 42 -7.30 -6.07 7.51
N LEU A 43 -8.04 -5.78 6.45
CA LEU A 43 -8.47 -6.79 5.47
C LEU A 43 -7.26 -7.43 4.76
N SER A 44 -6.26 -6.63 4.38
CA SER A 44 -5.06 -7.14 3.69
C SER A 44 -4.25 -8.13 4.53
N LEU A 45 -4.25 -7.94 5.84
CA LEU A 45 -3.46 -8.74 6.79
C LEU A 45 -4.30 -9.75 7.57
N ASN A 46 -5.63 -9.74 7.39
CA ASN A 46 -6.59 -10.51 8.18
C ASN A 46 -6.35 -10.30 9.70
N ARG A 47 -6.22 -9.02 10.11
CA ARG A 47 -5.94 -8.60 11.50
C ARG A 47 -6.84 -7.44 11.89
N ASP A 48 -7.56 -7.56 13.00
CA ASP A 48 -8.48 -6.53 13.52
C ASP A 48 -7.83 -5.61 14.57
N ASP A 49 -6.67 -5.98 15.08
CA ASP A 49 -5.94 -5.29 16.15
C ASP A 49 -5.13 -4.07 15.69
N ILE A 50 -4.93 -3.91 14.38
CA ILE A 50 -4.17 -2.78 13.82
C ILE A 50 -4.93 -1.47 14.02
N LYS A 51 -4.24 -0.45 14.54
CA LYS A 51 -4.77 0.89 14.75
C LYS A 51 -3.90 1.92 14.03
N ILE A 52 -4.41 2.48 12.94
CA ILE A 52 -3.72 3.52 12.18
C ILE A 52 -3.82 4.86 12.92
N LEU A 53 -2.69 5.55 13.06
CA LEU A 53 -2.60 6.87 13.69
C LEU A 53 -2.47 8.00 12.68
N SER A 54 -1.80 7.76 11.55
CA SER A 54 -1.61 8.79 10.53
C SER A 54 -1.66 8.21 9.12
N VAL A 55 -2.09 9.05 8.18
CA VAL A 55 -2.18 8.73 6.75
C VAL A 55 -1.67 9.93 5.95
N ASN A 56 -0.65 9.71 5.12
CA ASN A 56 -0.12 10.66 4.16
C ASN A 56 -0.34 10.14 2.74
N THR A 57 -0.82 10.99 1.84
CA THR A 57 -0.98 10.67 0.42
C THR A 57 -0.03 11.50 -0.41
N GLN A 58 0.48 10.93 -1.51
CA GLN A 58 1.43 11.57 -2.42
C GLN A 58 2.74 11.99 -1.71
N ASP A 59 3.26 11.11 -0.85
CA ASP A 59 4.52 11.36 -0.18
C ASP A 59 5.69 11.14 -1.13
N ASP A 60 6.43 12.20 -1.43
CA ASP A 60 7.56 12.17 -2.35
C ASP A 60 8.85 11.84 -1.58
N ILE A 61 9.46 10.72 -1.94
CA ILE A 61 10.72 10.25 -1.36
C ILE A 61 11.87 10.58 -2.30
N HIS A 62 12.64 11.59 -1.96
CA HIS A 62 13.95 11.89 -2.55
C HIS A 62 15.05 11.35 -1.65
N LEU A 63 15.65 10.21 -2.01
CA LEU A 63 16.73 9.61 -1.21
C LEU A 63 18.08 10.36 -1.41
N PHE A 64 18.38 10.77 -2.64
CA PHE A 64 19.59 11.48 -3.00
C PHE A 64 19.29 12.48 -4.11
N LYS A 65 20.15 13.52 -4.25
CA LYS A 65 19.97 14.62 -5.19
C LYS A 65 19.75 14.20 -6.65
N ASP A 66 20.32 13.06 -7.06
CA ASP A 66 20.25 12.53 -8.43
C ASP A 66 19.57 11.14 -8.49
N SER A 67 18.84 10.72 -7.44
CA SER A 67 18.11 9.46 -7.44
C SER A 67 16.72 9.60 -8.04
N HIS A 68 16.17 8.49 -8.57
CA HIS A 68 14.74 8.43 -8.88
C HIS A 68 13.94 8.68 -7.61
N SER A 69 13.07 9.67 -7.64
CA SER A 69 12.09 9.86 -6.58
C SER A 69 11.05 8.73 -6.60
N VAL A 70 10.54 8.41 -5.42
CA VAL A 70 9.40 7.51 -5.26
C VAL A 70 8.25 8.32 -4.70
N ILE A 71 7.15 8.38 -5.42
CA ILE A 71 5.92 8.97 -4.90
C ILE A 71 5.07 7.80 -4.39
N LEU A 72 4.79 7.81 -3.10
CA LEU A 72 3.90 6.85 -2.45
C LEU A 72 2.45 7.32 -2.61
N ASP A 73 1.57 6.43 -3.04
CA ASP A 73 0.15 6.78 -3.19
C ASP A 73 -0.50 7.04 -1.82
N CYS A 74 -0.25 6.16 -0.85
CA CYS A 74 -0.76 6.30 0.51
C CYS A 74 0.16 5.60 1.51
N LEU A 75 0.80 6.35 2.40
CA LEU A 75 1.59 5.84 3.52
C LEU A 75 0.83 6.00 4.83
N ALA A 76 0.64 4.92 5.56
CA ALA A 76 0.01 4.90 6.87
C ALA A 76 0.99 4.41 7.95
N VAL A 77 0.80 4.91 9.18
CA VAL A 77 1.58 4.51 10.35
C VAL A 77 0.61 4.06 11.45
N ASP A 78 0.88 2.91 12.06
CA ASP A 78 0.08 2.40 13.17
C ASP A 78 0.57 2.86 14.55
N SER A 79 -0.12 2.40 15.61
CA SER A 79 0.20 2.74 17.00
C SER A 79 1.54 2.16 17.49
N GLU A 80 2.11 1.20 16.80
CA GLU A 80 3.41 0.58 17.10
C GLU A 80 4.54 1.19 16.25
N GLY A 81 4.18 2.07 15.32
CA GLY A 81 5.09 2.72 14.39
C GLY A 81 5.36 1.91 13.12
N ASN A 82 4.63 0.81 12.89
CA ASN A 82 4.76 0.05 11.66
C ASN A 82 4.20 0.82 10.46
N LEU A 83 4.77 0.56 9.29
CA LEU A 83 4.53 1.32 8.07
C LEU A 83 3.75 0.50 7.04
N TYR A 84 2.71 1.09 6.50
CA TYR A 84 1.85 0.47 5.49
C TYR A 84 1.77 1.37 4.28
N ASN A 85 2.38 0.97 3.17
CA ASN A 85 2.24 1.69 1.91
C ASN A 85 1.22 1.01 1.02
N ILE A 86 0.18 1.74 0.61
CA ILE A 86 -0.86 1.24 -0.30
C ILE A 86 -0.66 1.90 -1.65
N GLU A 87 -0.44 1.09 -2.67
CA GLU A 87 -0.30 1.48 -4.08
C GLU A 87 -1.51 0.99 -4.87
N VAL A 88 -2.08 1.83 -5.70
CA VAL A 88 -3.17 1.46 -6.61
C VAL A 88 -2.63 1.35 -8.02
N GLN A 89 -2.93 0.24 -8.68
CA GLN A 89 -2.39 -0.03 -10.00
C GLN A 89 -3.44 -0.69 -10.90
N ALA A 90 -4.05 0.09 -11.79
CA ALA A 90 -5.07 -0.40 -12.71
C ALA A 90 -4.52 -1.36 -13.79
N THR A 91 -3.26 -1.19 -14.21
CA THR A 91 -2.66 -1.97 -15.28
C THR A 91 -1.36 -2.63 -14.85
N ASN A 92 -1.09 -3.84 -15.38
CA ASN A 92 0.18 -4.51 -15.18
C ASN A 92 1.26 -3.94 -16.11
N THR A 93 2.18 -3.14 -15.57
CA THR A 93 3.32 -2.56 -16.30
C THR A 93 4.51 -3.50 -16.47
N GLY A 94 4.40 -4.76 -15.99
CA GLY A 94 5.45 -5.78 -16.07
C GLY A 94 6.62 -5.60 -15.08
N ASN A 95 6.70 -4.48 -14.36
CA ASN A 95 7.81 -4.17 -13.46
C ASN A 95 7.43 -4.13 -11.95
N LEU A 96 6.18 -4.41 -11.61
CA LEU A 96 5.60 -4.22 -10.28
C LEU A 96 6.35 -4.97 -9.18
N ARG A 97 6.88 -6.17 -9.46
CA ARG A 97 7.66 -6.95 -8.48
C ARG A 97 8.96 -6.24 -8.07
N LYS A 98 9.66 -5.63 -9.04
CA LYS A 98 10.89 -4.86 -8.76
C LYS A 98 10.55 -3.50 -8.16
N ARG A 99 9.46 -2.88 -8.62
CA ARG A 99 8.94 -1.62 -8.04
C ARG A 99 8.59 -1.80 -6.56
N ALA A 100 7.92 -2.88 -6.18
CA ALA A 100 7.62 -3.20 -4.79
C ALA A 100 8.87 -3.24 -3.92
N ARG A 101 9.94 -3.94 -4.38
CA ARG A 101 11.22 -3.98 -3.69
C ARG A 101 11.85 -2.59 -3.56
N TYR A 102 11.80 -1.77 -4.62
CA TYR A 102 12.38 -0.42 -4.62
C TYR A 102 11.64 0.50 -3.65
N ILE A 103 10.30 0.47 -3.65
CA ILE A 103 9.45 1.19 -2.69
C ILE A 103 9.78 0.76 -1.26
N SER A 104 9.83 -0.53 -0.99
CA SER A 104 10.19 -1.10 0.32
C SER A 104 11.54 -0.55 0.82
N SER A 105 12.56 -0.56 -0.02
CA SER A 105 13.88 -0.02 0.34
C SER A 105 13.86 1.49 0.58
N ALA A 106 13.07 2.25 -0.18
CA ALA A 106 12.94 3.70 -0.03
C ALA A 106 12.27 4.06 1.30
N ILE A 107 11.25 3.31 1.69
CA ILE A 107 10.56 3.46 2.99
C ILE A 107 11.54 3.19 4.12
N ASP A 108 12.31 2.11 4.07
CA ASP A 108 13.31 1.78 5.09
C ASP A 108 14.33 2.92 5.27
N VAL A 109 14.87 3.44 4.18
CA VAL A 109 15.86 4.53 4.25
C VAL A 109 15.29 5.83 4.80
N LYS A 110 14.02 6.14 4.49
CA LYS A 110 13.42 7.44 4.88
C LYS A 110 12.79 7.44 6.27
N TYR A 111 12.19 6.32 6.69
CA TYR A 111 11.25 6.35 7.81
C TYR A 111 11.61 5.47 9.00
N THR A 112 12.58 4.55 8.86
CA THR A 112 12.76 3.53 9.90
C THR A 112 13.86 3.83 10.92
N LEU A 113 14.91 4.53 10.53
CA LEU A 113 16.02 4.86 11.43
C LEU A 113 16.35 6.34 11.38
N GLU A 114 16.56 6.93 12.56
CA GLU A 114 17.11 8.29 12.66
C GLU A 114 18.60 8.32 12.29
N ALA A 115 19.08 9.49 11.87
CA ALA A 115 20.48 9.67 11.52
C ALA A 115 21.38 9.36 12.73
N GLY A 116 22.31 8.41 12.57
CA GLY A 116 23.23 7.98 13.61
C GLY A 116 22.76 6.81 14.48
N GLU A 117 21.53 6.33 14.33
CA GLU A 117 21.07 5.10 14.98
C GLU A 117 21.81 3.88 14.39
N LYS A 118 22.31 3.02 15.29
CA LYS A 118 23.06 1.82 14.93
C LYS A 118 22.36 0.52 15.29
N ASP A 119 21.26 0.61 16.05
CA ASP A 119 20.48 -0.55 16.44
C ASP A 119 19.40 -0.85 15.40
N TYR A 120 19.69 -1.79 14.52
CA TYR A 120 18.77 -2.23 13.47
C TYR A 120 17.51 -2.94 14.01
N ASN A 121 17.47 -3.35 15.29
CA ASN A 121 16.24 -3.89 15.89
C ASN A 121 15.15 -2.82 16.09
N LYS A 122 15.48 -1.55 15.91
CA LYS A 122 14.53 -0.44 15.93
C LYS A 122 13.82 -0.22 14.60
N ILE A 123 14.27 -0.89 13.53
CA ILE A 123 13.58 -0.87 12.23
C ILE A 123 12.15 -1.40 12.45
N LYS A 124 11.19 -0.62 11.99
CA LYS A 124 9.78 -0.96 12.10
C LYS A 124 9.35 -1.91 10.98
N ASP A 125 8.36 -2.74 11.28
CA ASP A 125 7.75 -3.57 10.23
C ASP A 125 7.20 -2.68 9.12
N GLN A 126 7.38 -3.12 7.88
CA GLN A 126 6.83 -2.40 6.73
C GLN A 126 6.14 -3.36 5.76
N ILE A 127 4.97 -2.95 5.33
CA ILE A 127 4.15 -3.73 4.42
C ILE A 127 3.79 -2.87 3.19
N VAL A 128 4.15 -3.34 2.00
CA VAL A 128 3.74 -2.72 0.73
C VAL A 128 2.55 -3.49 0.17
N ILE A 129 1.42 -2.81 0.02
CA ILE A 129 0.14 -3.39 -0.43
C ILE A 129 -0.18 -2.82 -1.80
N PHE A 130 -0.27 -3.67 -2.82
CA PHE A 130 -0.75 -3.30 -4.14
C PHE A 130 -2.22 -3.68 -4.30
N LEU A 131 -3.06 -2.69 -4.58
CA LEU A 131 -4.43 -2.91 -5.02
C LEU A 131 -4.42 -2.98 -6.55
N MET A 132 -4.64 -4.17 -7.11
CA MET A 132 -4.51 -4.45 -8.53
C MET A 132 -5.86 -4.69 -9.18
N GLU A 133 -6.05 -4.24 -10.41
CA GLU A 133 -7.19 -4.66 -11.19
C GLU A 133 -7.02 -6.11 -11.68
N ASP A 134 -5.83 -6.45 -12.18
CA ASP A 134 -5.54 -7.75 -12.77
C ASP A 134 -4.70 -8.66 -11.85
N ASP A 135 -4.86 -9.97 -12.01
CA ASP A 135 -4.00 -10.97 -11.38
C ASP A 135 -2.66 -11.06 -12.12
N ILE A 136 -1.64 -10.37 -11.61
CA ILE A 136 -0.30 -10.35 -12.22
C ILE A 136 0.47 -11.67 -12.12
N PHE A 137 -0.06 -12.65 -11.38
CA PHE A 137 0.57 -13.96 -11.17
C PHE A 137 -0.17 -15.09 -11.89
N ASP A 138 -1.36 -14.83 -12.44
CA ASP A 138 -2.20 -15.79 -13.18
C ASP A 138 -2.48 -17.09 -12.41
N LYS A 139 -2.65 -16.99 -11.07
CA LYS A 139 -2.95 -18.14 -10.20
C LYS A 139 -4.36 -18.12 -9.64
N GLY A 140 -5.17 -17.13 -10.02
CA GLY A 140 -6.56 -17.00 -9.61
C GLY A 140 -6.78 -16.76 -8.12
N LYS A 141 -5.78 -16.25 -7.40
CA LYS A 141 -5.95 -15.89 -5.98
C LYS A 141 -6.41 -14.44 -5.86
N GLN A 142 -7.23 -14.17 -4.85
CA GLN A 142 -7.64 -12.82 -4.50
C GLN A 142 -6.50 -12.05 -3.82
N LEU A 143 -5.67 -12.74 -3.03
CA LEU A 143 -4.57 -12.15 -2.29
C LEU A 143 -3.31 -13.03 -2.42
N TYR A 144 -2.18 -12.36 -2.63
CA TYR A 144 -0.85 -12.95 -2.58
C TYR A 144 -0.03 -12.21 -1.54
N GLU A 145 0.51 -12.93 -0.56
CA GLU A 145 1.45 -12.40 0.42
C GLU A 145 2.83 -13.00 0.18
N PHE A 146 3.84 -12.14 0.09
CA PHE A 146 5.23 -12.52 -0.08
C PHE A 146 6.05 -12.13 1.13
N LYS A 147 6.78 -13.13 1.66
CA LYS A 147 7.75 -13.02 2.76
C LYS A 147 9.06 -13.66 2.32
N ARG A 148 10.12 -13.45 3.08
CA ARG A 148 11.42 -14.07 2.82
C ARG A 148 11.56 -15.38 3.60
N TYR A 149 12.00 -16.44 2.91
CA TYR A 149 12.22 -17.76 3.49
C TYR A 149 13.55 -18.34 3.03
N ASP A 150 14.14 -19.17 3.85
CA ASP A 150 15.12 -20.13 3.38
C ASP A 150 14.42 -21.21 2.55
N ASP A 151 14.93 -21.46 1.34
CA ASP A 151 14.21 -22.33 0.39
C ASP A 151 14.26 -23.81 0.80
N GLN A 152 15.29 -24.24 1.49
CA GLN A 152 15.45 -25.62 1.91
C GLN A 152 14.68 -25.93 3.20
N SER A 153 14.92 -25.17 4.26
CA SER A 153 14.30 -25.39 5.56
C SER A 153 12.90 -24.81 5.71
N LYS A 154 12.47 -23.93 4.76
CA LYS A 154 11.25 -23.13 4.84
C LYS A 154 11.18 -22.23 6.09
N LEU A 155 12.33 -21.96 6.69
CA LEU A 155 12.45 -21.03 7.81
C LEU A 155 12.14 -19.61 7.33
N SER A 156 11.21 -18.93 7.99
CA SER A 156 10.93 -17.51 7.74
C SER A 156 12.09 -16.65 8.24
N LEU A 157 12.48 -15.64 7.47
CA LEU A 157 13.48 -14.66 7.90
C LEU A 157 12.98 -13.75 9.01
N ASP A 158 11.67 -13.51 9.05
CA ASP A 158 10.96 -12.65 10.02
C ASP A 158 11.59 -11.26 10.20
N ASP A 159 11.96 -10.66 9.09
CA ASP A 159 12.60 -9.34 9.04
C ASP A 159 11.61 -8.15 9.02
N GLY A 160 10.32 -8.41 9.28
CA GLY A 160 9.26 -7.40 9.33
C GLY A 160 8.81 -6.86 7.96
N SER A 161 9.44 -7.29 6.85
CA SER A 161 9.10 -6.80 5.50
C SER A 161 8.16 -7.75 4.78
N ARG A 162 7.05 -7.21 4.23
CA ARG A 162 6.05 -7.98 3.47
C ARG A 162 5.59 -7.22 2.23
N ILE A 163 5.25 -7.97 1.19
CA ILE A 163 4.62 -7.42 -0.02
C ILE A 163 3.32 -8.18 -0.25
N ILE A 164 2.23 -7.44 -0.38
CA ILE A 164 0.89 -7.99 -0.61
C ILE A 164 0.36 -7.47 -1.94
N TYR A 165 -0.23 -8.37 -2.74
CA TYR A 165 -0.96 -8.01 -3.95
C TYR A 165 -2.40 -8.47 -3.80
N ILE A 166 -3.35 -7.55 -3.94
CA ILE A 166 -4.79 -7.81 -3.89
C ILE A 166 -5.35 -7.64 -5.29
N ASN A 167 -6.00 -8.69 -5.77
CA ASN A 167 -6.62 -8.74 -7.09
C ASN A 167 -8.11 -8.42 -6.99
N ALA A 168 -8.51 -7.23 -7.48
CA ALA A 168 -9.88 -6.76 -7.39
C ALA A 168 -10.87 -7.49 -8.33
N LYS A 169 -10.38 -8.09 -9.43
CA LYS A 169 -11.23 -8.88 -10.36
C LYS A 169 -11.62 -10.24 -9.79
N ASN A 170 -10.81 -10.79 -8.93
CA ASN A 170 -11.06 -12.12 -8.39
C ASN A 170 -12.03 -12.00 -7.21
N LYS A 171 -13.31 -12.04 -7.51
CA LYS A 171 -14.35 -12.20 -6.48
C LYS A 171 -14.11 -13.57 -5.85
N GLY A 172 -13.55 -13.63 -4.65
CA GLY A 172 -13.30 -14.87 -3.93
C GLY A 172 -14.46 -15.85 -4.14
N ARG A 173 -14.17 -17.13 -4.29
CA ARG A 173 -15.23 -18.14 -4.36
C ARG A 173 -16.00 -18.04 -3.04
N GLU A 174 -17.28 -17.73 -3.15
CA GLU A 174 -18.26 -17.91 -2.09
C GLU A 174 -18.22 -19.33 -1.53
#